data_37e4b832dfcf1b82f45e2e0881a8d72e
#
_entry.id   37e4b832dfcf1b82f45e2e0881a8d72e
#
_cell.length_a   1.000
_cell.length_b   1.000
_cell.length_c   1.000
_cell.angle_alpha   90.00
_cell.angle_beta   90.00
_cell.angle_gamma   90.00
#
_symmetry.space_group_name_H-M   'P 1'
#
loop_
_entity.id
_entity.type
_entity.pdbx_description
1 polymer ?
#
loop_
_entity_poly.entity_id
_entity_poly.type
_entity_poly.pdbx_seq_one_letter_code
_entity_poly.pdbx_strand_id
1 'polypeptide(L)'
;TDLEAHITHEVSYTPHDWREMFNLARGAAFGLGHNFTQVGYLRPQNRHGRYKNLYFCGASTHPGTGVPIVLIGAGLVEERIAKEVPL
;
A
#
# COMPACT_ATOMS: atom_id res chain seq x y z
N THR A 1 -24.86 15.31 -20.76
CA THR A 1 -25.72 15.33 -19.58
C THR A 1 -25.55 16.63 -18.81
N ASP A 2 -26.56 16.98 -18.04
CA ASP A 2 -26.53 18.21 -17.23
C ASP A 2 -25.43 18.23 -16.16
N LEU A 3 -24.87 17.09 -15.82
CA LEU A 3 -23.86 16.99 -14.77
C LEU A 3 -22.63 17.84 -15.10
N GLU A 4 -22.15 17.78 -16.34
CA GLU A 4 -20.97 18.55 -16.76
C GLU A 4 -21.17 20.05 -16.60
N ALA A 5 -22.38 20.54 -16.90
CA ALA A 5 -22.71 21.95 -16.77
C ALA A 5 -22.72 22.44 -15.31
N HIS A 6 -22.80 21.55 -14.35
CA HIS A 6 -22.85 21.87 -12.91
C HIS A 6 -21.52 21.68 -12.19
N ILE A 7 -20.47 21.28 -12.91
CA ILE A 7 -19.13 21.14 -12.33
C ILE A 7 -18.52 22.54 -12.21
N THR A 8 -18.23 22.95 -10.99
CA THR A 8 -17.61 24.26 -10.71
C THR A 8 -16.10 24.15 -10.43
N HIS A 9 -15.62 22.95 -10.11
CA HIS A 9 -14.22 22.71 -9.84
C HIS A 9 -13.88 21.25 -10.16
N GLU A 10 -12.73 21.03 -10.76
CA GLU A 10 -12.26 19.69 -11.10
C GLU A 10 -10.76 19.60 -10.85
N VAL A 11 -10.33 18.52 -10.18
CA VAL A 11 -8.94 18.17 -9.99
C VAL A 11 -8.76 16.72 -10.41
N SER A 12 -7.75 16.45 -11.21
CA SER A 12 -7.43 15.08 -11.60
C SER A 12 -5.95 14.80 -11.41
N TYR A 13 -5.65 13.57 -11.01
CA TYR A 13 -4.29 13.09 -10.85
C TYR A 13 -4.07 11.87 -11.73
N THR A 14 -3.01 11.91 -12.52
CA THR A 14 -2.60 10.80 -13.39
C THR A 14 -1.60 9.91 -12.65
N PRO A 15 -1.32 8.69 -13.15
CA PRO A 15 -0.24 7.88 -12.60
C PRO A 15 1.12 8.60 -12.57
N HIS A 16 1.38 9.48 -13.55
CA HIS A 16 2.58 10.31 -13.55
C HIS A 16 2.61 11.23 -12.34
N ASP A 17 1.48 11.88 -12.01
CA ASP A 17 1.37 12.77 -10.85
C ASP A 17 1.60 12.01 -9.55
N TRP A 18 1.03 10.81 -9.41
CA TRP A 18 1.24 9.97 -8.23
C TRP A 18 2.69 9.56 -8.06
N ARG A 19 3.36 9.26 -9.17
CA ARG A 19 4.78 8.95 -9.14
C ARG A 19 5.62 10.14 -8.68
N GLU A 20 5.36 11.33 -9.24
CA GLU A 20 6.14 12.53 -8.93
C GLU A 20 5.89 13.05 -7.51
N MET A 21 4.64 13.04 -7.06
CA MET A 21 4.26 13.58 -5.75
C MET A 21 4.59 12.64 -4.59
N PHE A 22 4.44 11.34 -4.79
CA PHE A 22 4.54 10.35 -3.72
C PHE A 22 5.58 9.27 -3.96
N ASN A 23 6.36 9.39 -5.02
CA ASN A 23 7.42 8.43 -5.37
C ASN A 23 6.90 7.00 -5.53
N LEU A 24 5.70 6.85 -6.06
CA LEU A 24 5.07 5.54 -6.25
C LEU A 24 5.57 4.88 -7.53
N ALA A 25 5.96 3.63 -7.43
CA ALA A 25 6.40 2.86 -8.58
C ALA A 25 5.30 2.82 -9.64
N ARG A 26 5.61 3.27 -10.85
CA ARG A 26 4.67 3.36 -11.98
C ARG A 26 3.39 4.15 -11.67
N GLY A 27 3.42 4.98 -10.64
CA GLY A 27 2.25 5.74 -10.24
C GLY A 27 1.11 4.89 -9.67
N ALA A 28 1.42 3.71 -9.16
CA ALA A 28 0.42 2.78 -8.62
C ALA A 28 -0.05 3.23 -7.24
N ALA A 29 -1.11 4.03 -7.19
CA ALA A 29 -1.62 4.63 -5.97
C ALA A 29 -2.01 3.60 -4.90
N PHE A 30 -2.47 2.43 -5.31
CA PHE A 30 -2.88 1.36 -4.39
C PHE A 30 -1.86 0.21 -4.31
N GLY A 31 -0.68 0.40 -4.86
CA GLY A 31 0.39 -0.60 -4.84
C GLY A 31 0.15 -1.76 -5.79
N LEU A 32 0.51 -2.97 -5.36
CA LEU A 32 0.33 -4.17 -6.17
C LEU A 32 -1.14 -4.49 -6.41
N GLY A 33 -1.41 -5.13 -7.55
CA GLY A 33 -2.76 -5.56 -7.89
C GLY A 33 -3.30 -6.65 -6.96
N HIS A 34 -4.53 -7.05 -7.23
CA HIS A 34 -5.21 -8.09 -6.44
C HIS A 34 -5.45 -9.35 -7.27
N ASN A 35 -4.51 -9.69 -8.15
CA ASN A 35 -4.51 -10.97 -8.86
C ASN A 35 -4.33 -12.11 -7.88
N PHE A 36 -4.71 -13.31 -8.26
CA PHE A 36 -4.57 -14.48 -7.42
C PHE A 36 -3.16 -14.62 -6.80
N THR A 37 -2.11 -14.32 -7.57
CA THR A 37 -0.73 -14.41 -7.10
C THR A 37 -0.27 -13.22 -6.25
N GLN A 38 -1.12 -12.21 -6.07
CA GLN A 38 -0.77 -10.97 -5.36
C GLN A 38 -1.76 -10.63 -4.24
N VAL A 39 -2.54 -11.62 -3.80
CA VAL A 39 -3.60 -11.45 -2.79
C VAL A 39 -3.24 -12.20 -1.52
N GLY A 40 -3.54 -11.63 -0.38
CA GLY A 40 -3.42 -12.28 0.91
C GLY A 40 -2.01 -12.76 1.21
N TYR A 41 -1.87 -14.06 1.44
CA TYR A 41 -0.58 -14.66 1.76
C TYR A 41 0.42 -14.66 0.61
N LEU A 42 -0.05 -14.47 -0.61
CA LEU A 42 0.81 -14.40 -1.79
C LEU A 42 1.37 -12.99 -2.03
N ARG A 43 0.90 -12.01 -1.28
CA ARG A 43 1.45 -10.66 -1.28
C ARG A 43 2.80 -10.65 -0.53
N PRO A 44 3.70 -9.71 -0.85
CA PRO A 44 4.97 -9.58 -0.09
C PRO A 44 4.70 -9.49 1.41
N GLN A 45 5.45 -10.26 2.16
CA GLN A 45 5.30 -10.32 3.61
C GLN A 45 5.89 -9.08 4.29
N ASN A 46 5.48 -8.85 5.54
CA ASN A 46 5.89 -7.68 6.30
C ASN A 46 7.36 -7.73 6.74
N ARG A 47 7.97 -8.90 6.75
CA ARG A 47 9.39 -9.06 7.04
C ARG A 47 10.11 -9.69 5.86
N HIS A 48 11.29 -9.18 5.54
CA HIS A 48 12.11 -9.77 4.49
C HIS A 48 12.62 -11.15 4.92
N GLY A 49 12.56 -12.13 4.03
CA GLY A 49 12.95 -13.49 4.35
C GLY A 49 14.44 -13.66 4.63
N ARG A 50 15.29 -12.88 3.95
CA ARG A 50 16.75 -12.94 4.08
C ARG A 50 17.31 -11.99 5.14
N TYR A 51 16.78 -10.77 5.20
CA TYR A 51 17.24 -9.75 6.12
C TYR A 51 16.30 -9.65 7.31
N LYS A 52 16.72 -10.14 8.46
CA LYS A 52 15.86 -10.28 9.64
C LYS A 52 15.42 -8.96 10.26
N ASN A 53 16.17 -7.90 10.00
CA ASN A 53 15.88 -6.57 10.52
C ASN A 53 15.21 -5.64 9.50
N LEU A 54 14.71 -6.19 8.38
CA LEU A 54 14.06 -5.42 7.35
C LEU A 54 12.56 -5.75 7.30
N TYR A 55 11.75 -4.74 7.55
CA TYR A 55 10.29 -4.87 7.60
C TYR A 55 9.65 -3.96 6.56
N PHE A 56 8.49 -4.35 6.09
CA PHE A 56 7.69 -3.60 5.13
C PHE A 56 6.27 -3.43 5.64
N CYS A 57 5.72 -2.23 5.47
CA CYS A 57 4.29 -2.04 5.66
C CYS A 57 3.76 -1.07 4.60
N GLY A 58 2.48 -1.18 4.29
CA GLY A 58 1.85 -0.34 3.29
C GLY A 58 0.97 -1.13 2.33
N ALA A 59 0.54 -0.46 1.27
CA ALA A 59 -0.43 -1.01 0.33
C ALA A 59 0.09 -2.21 -0.47
N SER A 60 1.39 -2.32 -0.67
CA SER A 60 1.99 -3.41 -1.46
C SER A 60 2.37 -4.63 -0.65
N THR A 61 2.16 -4.62 0.66
CA THR A 61 2.49 -5.74 1.53
C THR A 61 1.22 -6.40 2.08
N HIS A 62 1.40 -7.58 2.71
CA HIS A 62 0.32 -8.24 3.41
C HIS A 62 -0.22 -7.33 4.54
N PRO A 63 -1.53 -7.21 4.75
CA PRO A 63 -2.59 -7.98 4.11
C PRO A 63 -3.16 -7.38 2.82
N GLY A 64 -2.86 -6.14 2.47
CA GLY A 64 -3.37 -5.55 1.26
C GLY A 64 -3.48 -4.03 1.31
N THR A 65 -4.37 -3.47 0.49
CA THR A 65 -4.56 -2.04 0.31
C THR A 65 -5.88 -1.54 0.91
N GLY A 66 -6.04 -0.23 0.98
CA GLY A 66 -7.18 0.43 1.63
C GLY A 66 -6.80 0.95 3.02
N VAL A 67 -7.35 2.10 3.43
CA VAL A 67 -6.95 2.73 4.69
C VAL A 67 -7.12 1.81 5.90
N PRO A 68 -8.26 1.14 6.11
CA PRO A 68 -8.38 0.21 7.23
C PRO A 68 -7.39 -0.94 7.16
N ILE A 69 -7.14 -1.46 5.96
CA ILE A 69 -6.27 -2.62 5.74
C ILE A 69 -4.80 -2.26 5.98
N VAL A 70 -4.35 -1.09 5.53
CA VAL A 70 -2.96 -0.68 5.79
C VAL A 70 -2.71 -0.37 7.26
N LEU A 71 -3.72 0.08 8.00
CA LEU A 71 -3.62 0.26 9.45
C LEU A 71 -3.47 -1.09 10.15
N ILE A 72 -4.21 -2.11 9.71
CA ILE A 72 -4.04 -3.48 10.21
C ILE A 72 -2.62 -3.97 9.90
N GLY A 73 -2.13 -3.71 8.69
CA GLY A 73 -0.76 -4.06 8.31
C GLY A 73 0.29 -3.43 9.21
N ALA A 74 0.13 -2.16 9.55
CA ALA A 74 1.03 -1.48 10.48
C ALA A 74 1.03 -2.13 11.86
N GLY A 75 -0.14 -2.52 12.36
CA GLY A 75 -0.27 -3.25 13.62
C GLY A 75 0.42 -4.61 13.60
N LEU A 76 0.30 -5.33 12.48
CA LEU A 76 0.98 -6.62 12.31
C LEU A 76 2.51 -6.47 12.31
N VAL A 77 3.03 -5.42 11.69
CA VAL A 77 4.47 -5.13 11.70
C VAL A 77 4.93 -4.80 13.12
N GLU A 78 4.19 -3.97 13.84
CA GLU A 78 4.50 -3.61 15.21
C GLU A 78 4.56 -4.83 16.12
N GLU A 79 3.54 -5.71 16.06
CA GLU A 79 3.53 -6.96 16.81
C GLU A 79 4.74 -7.84 16.49
N ARG A 80 5.09 -7.94 15.22
CA ARG A 80 6.20 -8.77 14.78
C ARG A 80 7.53 -8.24 15.31
N ILE A 81 7.74 -6.94 15.23
CA ILE A 81 8.93 -6.30 15.76
C ILE A 81 9.02 -6.52 17.27
N ALA A 82 7.92 -6.35 17.98
CA ALA A 82 7.89 -6.56 19.43
C ALA A 82 8.25 -7.99 19.84
N LYS A 83 7.90 -8.98 19.02
CA LYS A 83 8.23 -10.39 19.29
C LYS A 83 9.65 -10.75 18.90
N GLU A 84 10.16 -10.18 17.80
CA GLU A 84 11.43 -10.59 17.22
C GLU A 84 12.62 -9.75 17.69
N VAL A 85 12.37 -8.53 18.15
CA VAL A 85 13.40 -7.60 18.62
C VAL A 85 13.14 -7.34 20.10
N PRO A 86 13.83 -8.01 21.01
CA PRO A 86 13.67 -7.76 22.45
C PRO A 86 14.20 -6.37 22.79
N LEU A 87 13.36 -5.62 23.48
CA LEU A 87 13.70 -4.29 23.97
C LEU A 87 14.15 -4.33 25.43
#